data_c2eccdf3b0535e64c249862164651f55
#
_entry.id   c2eccdf3b0535e64c249862164651f55
#
_cell.length_a   1.000
_cell.length_b   1.000
_cell.length_c   1.000
_cell.angle_alpha   90.00
_cell.angle_beta   90.00
_cell.angle_gamma   90.00
#
_symmetry.space_group_name_H-M   'P 1'
#
loop_
_entity.id
_entity.type
_entity.pdbx_description
1 polymer ?
#
loop_
_entity_poly.entity_id
_entity_poly.type
_entity_poly.pdbx_seq_one_letter_code
_entity_poly.pdbx_strand_id
1 'polypeptide(L)'
;MAHTIEEKKKLLNRVRRIMGQVGAIERSLDQENADCSEILHNISACRGAMDALMAEVIDGHIRYHILPRNGAATDEQTRAADDLVSALRAYLK
;
A
#
# COMPACT_ATOMS: atom_id res chain seq x y z
N MET A 1 1.63 2.86 -14.42
CA MET A 1 0.94 2.67 -13.21
C MET A 1 0.75 3.95 -12.37
N ALA A 2 1.80 4.64 -11.99
CA ALA A 2 1.67 5.98 -11.43
C ALA A 2 1.54 6.97 -12.59
N HIS A 3 0.52 7.82 -12.57
CA HIS A 3 0.20 8.72 -13.68
C HIS A 3 0.67 10.14 -13.47
N THR A 4 0.89 10.51 -12.22
CA THR A 4 1.37 11.84 -11.89
C THR A 4 2.67 11.73 -11.13
N ILE A 5 3.43 12.81 -11.16
CA ILE A 5 4.67 12.90 -10.38
C ILE A 5 4.36 12.77 -8.89
N GLU A 6 3.24 13.34 -8.45
CA GLU A 6 2.81 13.29 -7.05
C GLU A 6 2.47 11.88 -6.59
N GLU A 7 1.73 11.12 -7.40
CA GLU A 7 1.39 9.73 -7.08
C GLU A 7 2.63 8.86 -7.00
N LYS A 8 3.51 8.99 -7.97
CA LYS A 8 4.78 8.27 -7.99
C LYS A 8 5.58 8.58 -6.72
N LYS A 9 5.64 9.86 -6.34
CA LYS A 9 6.35 10.28 -5.13
C LYS A 9 5.74 9.67 -3.88
N LYS A 10 4.41 9.66 -3.77
CA LYS A 10 3.71 9.04 -2.64
C LYS A 10 4.03 7.55 -2.52
N LEU A 11 3.95 6.82 -3.62
CA LEU A 11 4.23 5.39 -3.65
C LEU A 11 5.69 5.10 -3.27
N LEU A 12 6.62 5.89 -3.82
CA LEU A 12 8.03 5.75 -3.50
C LEU A 12 8.31 6.04 -2.02
N ASN A 13 7.64 7.04 -1.44
CA ASN A 13 7.80 7.35 -0.02
C ASN A 13 7.29 6.20 0.86
N ARG A 14 6.19 5.55 0.46
CA ARG A 14 5.69 4.35 1.16
C ARG A 14 6.70 3.21 1.09
N VAL A 15 7.27 2.97 -0.10
CA VAL A 15 8.28 1.94 -0.30
C VAL A 15 9.51 2.19 0.58
N ARG A 16 9.99 3.43 0.61
CA ARG A 16 11.15 3.80 1.42
C ARG A 16 10.90 3.60 2.91
N ARG A 17 9.69 3.90 3.36
CA ARG A 17 9.28 3.67 4.76
C ARG A 17 9.29 2.18 5.08
N ILE A 18 8.76 1.36 4.17
CA ILE A 18 8.77 -0.11 4.31
C ILE A 18 10.20 -0.63 4.34
N MET A 19 11.07 -0.12 3.48
CA MET A 19 12.49 -0.50 3.49
C MET A 19 13.14 -0.19 4.84
N GLY A 20 12.80 0.96 5.44
CA GLY A 20 13.26 1.32 6.78
C GLY A 20 12.77 0.35 7.84
N GLN A 21 11.51 -0.09 7.75
CA GLN A 21 10.94 -1.08 8.67
C GLN A 21 11.61 -2.44 8.52
N VAL A 22 11.87 -2.87 7.28
CA VAL A 22 12.59 -4.12 7.01
C VAL A 22 14.00 -4.04 7.59
N GLY A 23 14.68 -2.91 7.41
CA GLY A 23 16.01 -2.67 7.99
C GLY A 23 16.00 -2.76 9.51
N ALA A 24 14.95 -2.29 10.16
CA ALA A 24 14.80 -2.41 11.62
C ALA A 24 14.66 -3.87 12.05
N ILE A 25 13.94 -4.67 11.27
CA ILE A 25 13.81 -6.12 11.52
C ILE A 25 15.18 -6.78 11.40
N GLU A 26 15.93 -6.45 10.37
CA GLU A 26 17.27 -6.97 10.15
C GLU A 26 18.19 -6.66 11.33
N ARG A 27 18.19 -5.42 11.79
CA ARG A 27 19.01 -4.99 12.93
C ARG A 27 18.61 -5.72 14.21
N SER A 28 17.31 -5.91 14.42
CA SER A 28 16.83 -6.64 15.61
C SER A 28 17.27 -8.10 15.60
N LEU A 29 17.19 -8.73 14.43
CA LEU A 29 17.62 -10.13 14.29
C LEU A 29 19.13 -10.31 14.50
N ASP A 30 19.91 -9.29 14.16
CA ASP A 30 21.35 -9.33 14.26
C ASP A 30 21.86 -9.15 15.71
N GLN A 31 21.00 -8.77 16.64
CA GLN A 31 21.36 -8.58 18.03
C GLN A 31 21.44 -9.92 18.77
N GLU A 32 22.41 -10.05 19.71
CA GLU A 32 22.59 -11.26 20.50
C GLU A 32 21.35 -11.65 21.31
N ASN A 33 20.68 -10.65 21.89
CA ASN A 33 19.50 -10.86 22.73
C ASN A 33 18.24 -10.35 22.02
N ALA A 34 18.00 -10.83 20.81
CA ALA A 34 16.86 -10.43 20.03
C ALA A 34 15.55 -10.80 20.75
N ASP A 35 14.65 -9.81 20.87
CA ASP A 35 13.34 -10.03 21.47
C ASP A 35 12.38 -10.53 20.40
N CYS A 36 11.97 -11.78 20.48
CA CYS A 36 11.07 -12.41 19.53
C CYS A 36 9.75 -11.66 19.41
N SER A 37 9.20 -11.20 20.51
CA SER A 37 7.92 -10.45 20.53
C SER A 37 8.04 -9.14 19.74
N GLU A 38 9.12 -8.41 19.93
CA GLU A 38 9.38 -7.16 19.22
C GLU A 38 9.56 -7.40 17.73
N ILE A 39 10.30 -8.46 17.37
CA ILE A 39 10.52 -8.82 15.97
C ILE A 39 9.20 -9.17 15.28
N LEU A 40 8.37 -9.98 15.93
CA LEU A 40 7.05 -10.34 15.40
C LEU A 40 6.15 -9.12 15.23
N HIS A 41 6.19 -8.20 16.20
CA HIS A 41 5.43 -6.95 16.11
C HIS A 41 5.87 -6.11 14.90
N ASN A 42 7.18 -5.99 14.70
CA ASN A 42 7.74 -5.24 13.58
C ASN A 42 7.41 -5.88 12.23
N ILE A 43 7.44 -7.21 12.16
CA ILE A 43 7.04 -7.95 10.95
C ILE A 43 5.56 -7.70 10.65
N SER A 44 4.70 -7.76 11.67
CA SER A 44 3.27 -7.51 11.51
C SER A 44 3.00 -6.10 11.00
N ALA A 45 3.71 -5.11 11.55
CA ALA A 45 3.59 -3.72 11.11
C ALA A 45 4.04 -3.55 9.65
N CYS A 46 5.14 -4.21 9.27
CA CYS A 46 5.64 -4.18 7.90
C CYS A 46 4.65 -4.83 6.92
N ARG A 47 4.05 -5.95 7.32
CA ARG A 47 3.01 -6.63 6.55
C ARG A 47 1.81 -5.71 6.31
N GLY A 48 1.36 -5.00 7.35
CA GLY A 48 0.27 -4.02 7.21
C GLY A 48 0.62 -2.89 6.26
N ALA A 49 1.86 -2.41 6.31
CA ALA A 49 2.33 -1.37 5.39
C ALA A 49 2.37 -1.86 3.94
N MET A 50 2.75 -3.12 3.72
CA MET A 50 2.72 -3.74 2.38
C MET A 50 1.30 -3.88 1.86
N ASP A 51 0.36 -4.28 2.70
CA ASP A 51 -1.05 -4.38 2.33
C ASP A 51 -1.60 -3.00 1.94
N ALA A 52 -1.25 -1.97 2.67
CA ALA A 52 -1.64 -0.59 2.35
C ALA A 52 -1.04 -0.13 1.01
N LEU A 53 0.22 -0.47 0.75
CA LEU A 53 0.86 -0.17 -0.53
C LEU A 53 0.14 -0.87 -1.68
N MET A 54 -0.20 -2.14 -1.51
CA MET A 54 -0.95 -2.91 -2.51
C MET A 54 -2.29 -2.25 -2.81
N ALA A 55 -3.03 -1.85 -1.78
CA ALA A 55 -4.32 -1.18 -1.96
C ALA A 55 -4.17 0.13 -2.74
N GLU A 56 -3.14 0.92 -2.46
CA GLU A 56 -2.88 2.17 -3.18
C GLU A 56 -2.56 1.92 -4.65
N VAL A 57 -1.75 0.90 -4.94
CA VAL A 57 -1.40 0.54 -6.32
C VAL A 57 -2.63 0.09 -7.08
N ILE A 58 -3.46 -0.76 -6.48
CA ILE A 58 -4.69 -1.24 -7.10
C ILE A 58 -5.67 -0.09 -7.33
N ASP A 59 -5.84 0.80 -6.34
CA ASP A 59 -6.69 1.98 -6.44
C ASP A 59 -6.28 2.83 -7.66
N GLY A 60 -5.00 3.15 -7.76
CA GLY A 60 -4.48 3.93 -8.89
C GLY A 60 -4.71 3.23 -10.22
N HIS A 61 -4.52 1.92 -10.28
CA HIS A 61 -4.74 1.15 -11.50
C HIS A 61 -6.20 1.21 -11.95
N ILE A 62 -7.13 1.05 -11.01
CA ILE A 62 -8.56 1.11 -11.32
C ILE A 62 -8.95 2.49 -11.85
N ARG A 63 -8.53 3.54 -11.18
CA ARG A 63 -8.94 4.91 -11.52
C ARG A 63 -8.31 5.42 -12.80
N TYR A 64 -7.06 5.05 -13.09
CA TYR A 64 -6.33 5.59 -14.22
C TYR A 64 -6.28 4.66 -15.43
N HIS A 65 -6.52 3.36 -15.27
CA HIS A 65 -6.40 2.38 -16.36
C HIS A 65 -7.69 1.63 -16.66
N ILE A 66 -8.64 1.57 -15.73
CA ILE A 66 -9.88 0.83 -15.92
C ILE A 66 -11.05 1.78 -16.14
N LEU A 67 -11.17 2.82 -15.32
CA LEU A 67 -12.20 3.83 -15.51
C LEU A 67 -11.91 4.73 -16.71
N PRO A 68 -12.98 5.21 -17.41
CA PRO A 68 -12.80 6.25 -18.43
C PRO A 68 -12.15 7.51 -17.82
N ARG A 69 -11.27 8.13 -18.59
CA ARG A 69 -10.48 9.28 -18.15
C ARG A 69 -11.15 10.60 -18.44
N ASN A 70 -10.57 11.67 -17.90
CA ASN A 70 -10.88 13.06 -18.21
C ASN A 70 -12.35 13.41 -17.96
N GLY A 71 -12.89 12.95 -16.85
CA GLY A 71 -14.27 13.23 -16.49
C GLY A 71 -15.29 12.45 -17.28
N ALA A 72 -14.86 11.49 -18.11
CA ALA A 72 -15.75 10.65 -18.91
C ALA A 72 -16.41 9.53 -18.10
N ALA A 73 -15.93 9.24 -16.90
CA ALA A 73 -16.53 8.22 -16.03
C ALA A 73 -17.92 8.70 -15.56
N THR A 74 -18.91 7.83 -15.66
CA THR A 74 -20.24 8.11 -15.12
C THR A 74 -20.23 8.03 -13.59
N ASP A 75 -21.23 8.60 -12.96
CA ASP A 75 -21.39 8.49 -11.50
C ASP A 75 -21.54 7.03 -11.07
N GLU A 76 -22.23 6.23 -11.86
CA GLU A 76 -22.38 4.80 -11.61
C GLU A 76 -21.05 4.08 -11.67
N GLN A 77 -20.23 4.37 -12.68
CA GLN A 77 -18.88 3.78 -12.82
C GLN A 77 -17.97 4.19 -11.67
N THR A 78 -17.99 5.44 -11.29
CA THR A 78 -17.18 5.95 -10.17
C THR A 78 -17.58 5.27 -8.86
N ARG A 79 -18.89 5.13 -8.62
CA ARG A 79 -19.40 4.46 -7.42
C ARG A 79 -19.00 3.00 -7.39
N ALA A 80 -19.10 2.30 -8.53
CA ALA A 80 -18.67 0.91 -8.62
C ALA A 80 -17.18 0.74 -8.32
N ALA A 81 -16.36 1.68 -8.82
CA ALA A 81 -14.92 1.68 -8.52
C ALA A 81 -14.66 1.93 -7.03
N ASP A 82 -15.36 2.88 -6.43
CA ASP A 82 -15.24 3.17 -4.99
C ASP A 82 -15.61 1.94 -4.15
N ASP A 83 -16.68 1.24 -4.52
CA ASP A 83 -17.13 0.04 -3.83
C ASP A 83 -16.08 -1.08 -3.94
N LEU A 84 -15.50 -1.26 -5.12
CA LEU A 84 -14.47 -2.26 -5.34
C LEU A 84 -13.21 -1.96 -4.50
N VAL A 85 -12.74 -0.73 -4.52
CA VAL A 85 -11.58 -0.30 -3.74
C VAL A 85 -11.84 -0.51 -2.25
N SER A 86 -13.03 -0.15 -1.79
CA SER A 86 -13.44 -0.32 -0.39
C SER A 86 -13.42 -1.79 0.01
N ALA A 87 -13.94 -2.68 -0.84
CA ALA A 87 -13.96 -4.12 -0.62
C ALA A 87 -12.54 -4.69 -0.57
N LEU A 88 -11.66 -4.24 -1.47
CA LEU A 88 -10.26 -4.68 -1.49
C LEU A 88 -9.52 -4.26 -0.23
N ARG A 89 -9.74 -3.03 0.25
CA ARG A 89 -9.11 -2.56 1.49
C ARG A 89 -9.56 -3.38 2.69
N ALA A 90 -10.83 -3.76 2.75
CA ALA A 90 -11.34 -4.61 3.82
C ALA A 90 -10.75 -6.02 3.74
N TYR A 91 -10.62 -6.56 2.53
CA TYR A 91 -10.04 -7.89 2.31
C TYR A 91 -8.55 -7.95 2.69
N LEU A 92 -7.81 -6.86 2.47
CA LEU A 92 -6.38 -6.80 2.74
C LEU A 92 -6.02 -6.47 4.20
N LYS A 93 -7.00 -6.29 5.05
CA LYS A 93 -6.74 -6.00 6.46
C LYS A 93 -6.14 -7.19 7.23
#